data_f419d90deb07971eead12f57c5540256
#
_entry.id   f419d90deb07971eead12f57c5540256
#
_cell.length_a   1.000
_cell.length_b   1.000
_cell.length_c   1.000
_cell.angle_alpha   90.00
_cell.angle_beta   90.00
_cell.angle_gamma   90.00
#
_symmetry.space_group_name_H-M   'P 1'
#
loop_
_entity.id
_entity.type
_entity.pdbx_description
1 polymer ?
#
loop_
_entity_poly.entity_id
_entity_poly.type
_entity_poly.pdbx_seq_one_letter_code
_entity_poly.pdbx_strand_id
1 'polypeptide(L)'
;MTSSEAKRLWRRGIKEHFDHTCVYCGKSYDLSQLTIDHVHPRSLGGNDSTANCVCACRRCNQLKGTNNWLTFMREHFGLNALRERLILSHIS
;
A
#
# COMPACT_ATOMS: atom_id res chain seq x y z
N MET A 1 -23.10 0.33 -13.23
CA MET A 1 -22.01 0.84 -12.36
C MET A 1 -21.16 1.83 -13.15
N THR A 2 -20.94 3.02 -12.63
CA THR A 2 -20.08 4.01 -13.27
C THR A 2 -18.61 3.66 -13.07
N SER A 3 -17.74 4.28 -13.87
CA SER A 3 -16.30 4.11 -13.76
C SER A 3 -15.76 4.57 -12.38
N SER A 4 -16.29 5.69 -11.85
CA SER A 4 -15.89 6.19 -10.53
C SER A 4 -16.38 5.29 -9.40
N GLU A 5 -17.56 4.69 -9.53
CA GLU A 5 -18.05 3.71 -8.55
C GLU A 5 -17.19 2.46 -8.55
N ALA A 6 -16.81 1.97 -9.74
CA ALA A 6 -15.94 0.80 -9.86
C ALA A 6 -14.58 1.05 -9.19
N LYS A 7 -13.98 2.23 -9.41
CA LYS A 7 -12.71 2.60 -8.79
C LYS A 7 -12.82 2.71 -7.28
N ARG A 8 -13.91 3.29 -6.77
CA ARG A 8 -14.15 3.41 -5.33
C ARG A 8 -14.28 2.03 -4.69
N LEU A 9 -15.02 1.13 -5.30
CA LEU A 9 -15.19 -0.23 -4.81
C LEU A 9 -13.87 -1.02 -4.85
N TRP A 10 -13.09 -0.83 -5.88
CA TRP A 10 -11.77 -1.46 -5.99
C TRP A 10 -10.83 -1.00 -4.86
N ARG A 11 -10.78 0.32 -4.61
CA ARG A 11 -9.96 0.85 -3.50
C ARG A 11 -10.41 0.31 -2.16
N ARG A 12 -11.72 0.30 -1.93
CA ARG A 12 -12.29 -0.23 -0.70
C ARG A 12 -11.96 -1.71 -0.53
N GLY A 13 -12.04 -2.49 -1.59
CA GLY A 13 -11.68 -3.89 -1.59
C GLY A 13 -10.24 -4.14 -1.17
N ILE A 14 -9.31 -3.32 -1.66
CA ILE A 14 -7.91 -3.42 -1.25
C ILE A 14 -7.75 -3.12 0.23
N LYS A 15 -8.38 -2.05 0.72
CA LYS A 15 -8.32 -1.69 2.14
C LYS A 15 -8.89 -2.79 3.03
N GLU A 16 -9.98 -3.41 2.63
CA GLU A 16 -10.60 -4.51 3.35
C GLU A 16 -9.73 -5.78 3.30
N HIS A 17 -9.11 -6.06 2.17
CA HIS A 17 -8.20 -7.19 2.02
C HIS A 17 -7.04 -7.14 3.02
N PHE A 18 -6.56 -5.95 3.33
CA PHE A 18 -5.50 -5.73 4.32
C PHE A 18 -6.04 -5.43 5.73
N ASP A 19 -7.32 -5.71 5.98
CA ASP A 19 -7.96 -5.51 7.28
C ASP A 19 -7.82 -4.09 7.82
N HIS A 20 -7.94 -3.09 6.95
CA HIS A 20 -7.81 -1.67 7.31
C HIS A 20 -6.46 -1.36 7.97
N THR A 21 -5.43 -2.12 7.63
CA THR A 21 -4.11 -2.02 8.23
C THR A 21 -3.11 -1.49 7.21
N CYS A 22 -2.33 -0.48 7.60
CA CYS A 22 -1.23 -0.01 6.78
C CYS A 22 -0.18 -1.11 6.64
N VAL A 23 0.14 -1.51 5.42
CA VAL A 23 1.09 -2.58 5.16
C VAL A 23 2.51 -2.23 5.63
N TYR A 24 2.84 -0.94 5.69
CA TYR A 24 4.18 -0.48 6.07
C TYR A 24 4.36 -0.36 7.58
N CYS A 25 3.51 0.39 8.27
CA CYS A 25 3.66 0.58 9.72
C CYS A 25 2.90 -0.45 10.56
N GLY A 26 1.99 -1.20 9.98
CA GLY A 26 1.25 -2.24 10.67
C GLY A 26 0.12 -1.77 11.58
N LYS A 27 -0.21 -0.49 11.55
CA LYS A 27 -1.30 0.06 12.37
C LYS A 27 -2.62 0.05 11.60
N SER A 28 -3.72 -0.13 12.32
CA SER A 28 -5.07 -0.09 11.75
C SER A 28 -5.63 1.33 11.81
N TYR A 29 -6.45 1.67 10.81
CA TYR A 29 -7.02 3.01 10.66
C TYR A 29 -8.43 2.93 10.11
N ASP A 30 -9.19 4.02 10.24
CA ASP A 30 -10.46 4.17 9.55
C ASP A 30 -10.22 4.26 8.04
N LEU A 31 -11.20 3.83 7.25
CA LEU A 31 -11.11 3.86 5.78
C LEU A 31 -10.72 5.24 5.26
N SER A 32 -11.20 6.30 5.90
CA SER A 32 -10.91 7.68 5.48
C SER A 32 -9.44 8.07 5.61
N GLN A 33 -8.68 7.37 6.44
CA GLN A 33 -7.27 7.64 6.69
C GLN A 33 -6.35 6.72 5.92
N LEU A 34 -6.92 5.80 5.16
CA LEU A 34 -6.18 4.84 4.36
C LEU A 34 -6.16 5.25 2.90
N THR A 35 -5.07 4.94 2.23
CA THR A 35 -4.86 5.21 0.82
C THR A 35 -4.43 3.95 0.10
N ILE A 36 -4.41 4.01 -1.22
CA ILE A 36 -3.84 2.95 -2.04
C ILE A 36 -2.46 3.42 -2.50
N ASP A 37 -1.44 2.65 -2.18
CA ASP A 37 -0.07 2.92 -2.61
C ASP A 37 0.35 1.93 -3.68
N HIS A 38 1.04 2.41 -4.70
CA HIS A 38 1.72 1.57 -5.68
C HIS A 38 3.09 1.22 -5.11
N VAL A 39 3.30 -0.06 -4.77
CA VAL A 39 4.58 -0.51 -4.19
C VAL A 39 5.74 -0.12 -5.10
N HIS A 40 5.59 -0.41 -6.39
CA HIS A 40 6.46 0.11 -7.44
C HIS A 40 5.79 1.34 -8.05
N PRO A 41 6.32 2.55 -7.82
CA PRO A 41 5.66 3.79 -8.24
C PRO A 41 5.39 3.82 -9.76
N ARG A 42 4.23 4.34 -10.13
CA ARG A 42 3.83 4.48 -11.53
C ARG A 42 4.83 5.33 -12.32
N SER A 43 5.34 6.38 -11.70
CA SER A 43 6.35 7.27 -12.31
C SER A 43 7.66 6.56 -12.61
N LEU A 44 7.91 5.40 -11.98
CA LEU A 44 9.12 4.60 -12.16
C LEU A 44 8.82 3.27 -12.86
N GLY A 45 7.73 3.20 -13.61
CA GLY A 45 7.40 2.02 -14.40
C GLY A 45 6.47 1.03 -13.71
N GLY A 46 5.97 1.33 -12.51
CA GLY A 46 4.98 0.49 -11.84
C GLY A 46 3.63 0.53 -12.55
N ASN A 47 2.85 -0.54 -12.42
CA ASN A 47 1.55 -0.65 -13.05
C ASN A 47 0.40 -0.48 -12.04
N ASP A 48 -0.84 -0.46 -12.55
CA ASP A 48 -2.06 -0.31 -11.77
C ASP A 48 -2.68 -1.65 -11.36
N SER A 49 -1.99 -2.77 -11.53
CA SER A 49 -2.54 -4.06 -11.16
C SER A 49 -2.75 -4.15 -9.65
N THR A 50 -3.75 -4.91 -9.24
CA THR A 50 -4.03 -5.14 -7.82
C THR A 50 -2.81 -5.71 -7.10
N ALA A 51 -2.01 -6.53 -7.78
CA ALA A 51 -0.78 -7.09 -7.20
C ALA A 51 0.28 -6.02 -6.87
N ASN A 52 0.21 -4.84 -7.50
CA ASN A 52 1.14 -3.74 -7.20
C ASN A 52 0.54 -2.71 -6.23
N CYS A 53 -0.70 -2.91 -5.79
CA CYS A 53 -1.41 -1.93 -4.96
C CYS A 53 -1.65 -2.48 -3.57
N VAL A 54 -1.33 -1.68 -2.56
CA VAL A 54 -1.46 -2.06 -1.16
C VAL A 54 -2.18 -0.96 -0.37
N CYS A 55 -2.69 -1.33 0.79
CA CYS A 55 -3.27 -0.38 1.73
C CYS A 55 -2.17 0.29 2.53
N ALA A 56 -2.14 1.60 2.54
CA ALA A 56 -1.18 2.37 3.30
C ALA A 56 -1.86 3.55 3.98
N CYS A 57 -1.42 3.90 5.19
CA CYS A 57 -1.90 5.12 5.81
C CYS A 57 -1.31 6.33 5.08
N ARG A 58 -1.99 7.48 5.18
CA ARG A 58 -1.56 8.70 4.47
C ARG A 58 -0.13 9.08 4.79
N ARG A 59 0.25 8.95 6.07
CA ARG A 59 1.60 9.30 6.51
C ARG A 59 2.66 8.43 5.84
N CYS A 60 2.50 7.12 5.86
CA CYS A 60 3.46 6.20 5.24
C CYS A 60 3.51 6.41 3.73
N ASN A 61 2.36 6.61 3.09
CA ASN A 61 2.31 6.86 1.66
C ASN A 61 3.09 8.14 1.29
N GLN A 62 2.88 9.23 2.04
CA GLN A 62 3.59 10.48 1.82
C GLN A 62 5.10 10.35 2.08
N LEU A 63 5.47 9.70 3.17
CA LEU A 63 6.88 9.51 3.53
C LEU A 63 7.62 8.64 2.52
N LYS A 64 6.97 7.58 2.05
CA LYS A 64 7.57 6.71 1.04
C LYS A 64 7.74 7.44 -0.29
N GLY A 65 6.70 8.17 -0.74
CA GLY A 65 6.75 8.85 -2.03
C GLY A 65 7.10 7.87 -3.15
N THR A 66 8.12 8.20 -3.94
CA THR A 66 8.62 7.36 -5.04
C THR A 66 9.84 6.53 -4.65
N ASN A 67 10.17 6.47 -3.36
CA ASN A 67 11.30 5.67 -2.88
C ASN A 67 11.01 4.17 -3.01
N ASN A 68 12.08 3.38 -3.09
CA ASN A 68 11.98 1.93 -3.05
C ASN A 68 11.31 1.53 -1.72
N TRP A 69 10.30 0.66 -1.78
CA TRP A 69 9.51 0.30 -0.62
C TRP A 69 10.34 -0.35 0.49
N LEU A 70 11.31 -1.20 0.13
CA LEU A 70 12.14 -1.90 1.10
C LEU A 70 13.11 -0.94 1.79
N THR A 71 13.74 -0.06 1.04
CA THR A 71 14.61 0.99 1.56
C THR A 71 13.85 1.89 2.51
N PHE A 72 12.64 2.34 2.10
CA PHE A 72 11.78 3.15 2.94
C PHE A 72 11.46 2.46 4.26
N MET A 73 11.03 1.20 4.22
CA MET A 73 10.67 0.47 5.43
C MET A 73 11.84 0.32 6.38
N ARG A 74 13.01 -0.03 5.87
CA ARG A 74 14.20 -0.25 6.70
C ARG A 74 14.72 1.03 7.32
N GLU A 75 14.64 2.15 6.59
CA GLU A 75 15.04 3.45 7.11
C GLU A 75 14.11 3.98 8.19
N HIS A 76 12.79 3.76 8.05
CA HIS A 76 11.79 4.31 8.97
C HIS A 76 11.41 3.36 10.11
N PHE A 77 11.44 2.06 9.88
CA PHE A 77 10.93 1.09 10.85
C PHE A 77 11.97 0.02 11.23
N GLY A 78 13.14 0.04 10.62
CA GLY A 78 14.13 -1.00 10.78
C GLY A 78 13.73 -2.30 10.07
N LEU A 79 14.47 -3.37 10.32
CA LEU A 79 14.20 -4.67 9.73
C LEU A 79 12.95 -5.28 10.36
N ASN A 80 11.96 -5.58 9.54
CA ASN A 80 10.74 -6.27 9.96
C ASN A 80 10.43 -7.36 8.95
N ALA A 81 10.95 -8.55 9.19
CA ALA A 81 10.85 -9.68 8.27
C ALA A 81 9.39 -10.06 7.97
N LEU A 82 8.51 -9.98 8.95
CA LEU A 82 7.10 -10.33 8.77
C LEU A 82 6.40 -9.37 7.80
N ARG A 83 6.59 -8.07 7.99
CA ARG A 83 6.01 -7.05 7.11
C ARG A 83 6.58 -7.12 5.71
N GLU A 84 7.89 -7.28 5.60
CA GLU A 84 8.56 -7.40 4.31
C GLU A 84 8.06 -8.61 3.54
N ARG A 85 7.88 -9.74 4.21
CA ARG A 85 7.36 -10.96 3.58
C ARG A 85 5.92 -10.79 3.11
N LEU A 86 5.09 -10.08 3.89
CA LEU A 86 3.72 -9.80 3.52
C LEU A 86 3.65 -9.03 2.20
N ILE A 87 4.48 -8.00 2.07
CA ILE A 87 4.55 -7.19 0.85
C ILE A 87 5.08 -8.00 -0.32
N LEU A 88 6.18 -8.74 -0.10
CA LEU A 88 6.77 -9.59 -1.14
C LEU A 88 5.78 -10.62 -1.66
N SER A 89 5.03 -11.27 -0.78
CA SER A 89 4.01 -12.24 -1.18
C SER A 89 2.91 -11.60 -2.02
N HIS A 90 2.55 -10.36 -1.71
CA HIS A 90 1.49 -9.67 -2.42
C HIS A 90 1.92 -9.26 -3.82
N ILE A 91 3.15 -8.77 -3.98
CA ILE A 91 3.66 -8.24 -5.26
C ILE A 91 4.30 -9.29 -6.17
N SER A 92 4.51 -10.50 -5.68
CA SER A 92 5.14 -11.56 -6.50
C SER A 92 4.16 -12.41 -7.28
#